data_f1caeaba4e299dda734cae044dc31ff9
#
_entry.id   f1caeaba4e299dda734cae044dc31ff9
#
_cell.length_a   1.000
_cell.length_b   1.000
_cell.length_c   1.000
_cell.angle_alpha   90.00
_cell.angle_beta   90.00
_cell.angle_gamma   90.00
#
_symmetry.space_group_name_H-M   'P 1'
#
loop_
_entity.id
_entity.type
_entity.pdbx_description
1 polymer ?
#
loop_
_entity_poly.entity_id
_entity_poly.type
_entity_poly.pdbx_seq_one_letter_code
_entity_poly.pdbx_strand_id
1 'polypeptide(L)'
;MKKKNSNPVGALKRTGAYMSSSMGIIIFALVLAALSAVMTIIGPDKIGKMATIMSDGLFTGIDLAAIAKIGVFLAIIYCLSALFGFIQHYIMAVVTLKMSYRMRGELSEKINRVPQKYFNTTSQGDILSRITNDVSTLQQGLTNSLPTIISAATQFVGCLIMMFVTEWRMALVALCITLLGMVLIVAIMSKSQRYFTARQKSLGELNGYVEEMYSGHEVVRISRAVDKVLDHFDGLNAAVYDANWRSQFLSGVMQPLMNVIGNLSYVAVCVFGSVLAINGTIEFGVIVSFILYVRLFTTPLTQIAQGMTNLQTASASAHRIFDFLESEELSDESGKTEKLDAVRGAVMFDHVRFSYPDSPDKIIIKDFSAEVHPGQKVAIVGPTGAGKTTMVNLLMRFFEVNSGRITIDGVATADLRREDVHELFGMVLQDTWLFEGTIRENLVYNMEGITDEQLETVCKACGLDKFVHSLPQGFDTMLSESTTISAGQKQLLTIARAMLQNAPMLILDEATSSVDTRTELLIQRAMDELTKGRTSFVIAHRLSTIKNADLILVMRDGDVIESGTHEQLMEQNGFYAELYNSQFAQAS
;
A
#
# COMPACT_ATOMS: atom_id res chain seq x y z
N MET A 1 16.67 8.82 -7.99
CA MET A 1 16.06 9.60 -6.86
C MET A 1 16.97 9.58 -5.64
N LYS A 2 17.39 10.75 -5.13
CA LYS A 2 18.13 10.84 -3.86
C LYS A 2 17.19 10.35 -2.74
N LYS A 3 17.56 9.28 -2.02
CA LYS A 3 16.90 8.88 -0.77
C LYS A 3 16.84 10.12 0.14
N LYS A 4 15.70 10.76 0.24
CA LYS A 4 15.43 11.77 1.26
C LYS A 4 15.61 11.05 2.59
N ASN A 5 16.55 11.47 3.41
CA ASN A 5 16.82 10.88 4.72
C ASN A 5 15.49 10.75 5.47
N SER A 6 15.06 9.52 5.71
CA SER A 6 13.88 9.24 6.50
C SER A 6 14.16 9.74 7.93
N ASN A 7 13.60 10.89 8.27
CA ASN A 7 13.65 11.38 9.65
C ASN A 7 12.43 10.80 10.40
N PRO A 8 12.61 9.71 11.15
CA PRO A 8 11.50 9.03 11.83
C PRO A 8 10.78 9.94 12.83
N VAL A 9 11.49 10.86 13.47
CA VAL A 9 10.91 11.86 14.38
C VAL A 9 10.04 12.85 13.61
N GLY A 10 10.42 13.20 12.37
CA GLY A 10 9.63 14.08 11.51
C GLY A 10 8.28 13.47 11.12
N ALA A 11 8.24 12.17 10.80
CA ALA A 11 7.00 11.49 10.44
C ALA A 11 6.02 11.38 11.62
N LEU A 12 6.50 11.07 12.82
CA LEU A 12 5.67 11.06 14.03
C LEU A 12 5.17 12.46 14.40
N LYS A 13 5.96 13.52 14.19
CA LYS A 13 5.52 14.90 14.39
C LYS A 13 4.39 15.27 13.41
N ARG A 14 4.48 14.87 12.13
CA ARG A 14 3.40 15.05 11.15
C ARG A 14 2.14 14.30 11.57
N THR A 15 2.28 13.05 12.04
CA THR A 15 1.15 12.27 12.57
C THR A 15 0.52 12.98 13.76
N GLY A 16 1.31 13.55 14.68
CA GLY A 16 0.82 14.36 15.79
C GLY A 16 0.07 15.62 15.33
N ALA A 17 0.58 16.33 14.32
CA ALA A 17 -0.11 17.47 13.73
C ALA A 17 -1.43 17.05 13.06
N TYR A 18 -1.46 15.92 12.37
CA TYR A 18 -2.66 15.34 11.76
C TYR A 18 -3.73 14.97 12.80
N MET A 19 -3.31 14.56 14.00
CA MET A 19 -4.19 14.22 15.12
C MET A 19 -4.44 15.41 16.09
N SER A 20 -4.06 16.62 15.73
CA SER A 20 -4.09 17.80 16.61
C SER A 20 -5.45 18.05 17.26
N SER A 21 -6.55 17.83 16.54
CA SER A 21 -7.92 17.95 17.05
C SER A 21 -8.25 16.95 18.18
N SER A 22 -7.55 15.83 18.25
CA SER A 22 -7.75 14.78 19.26
C SER A 22 -6.66 14.78 20.34
N MET A 23 -5.70 15.70 20.29
CA MET A 23 -4.52 15.68 21.15
C MET A 23 -4.88 15.75 22.64
N GLY A 24 -5.87 16.54 23.01
CA GLY A 24 -6.35 16.62 24.41
C GLY A 24 -6.85 15.28 24.94
N ILE A 25 -7.58 14.53 24.11
CA ILE A 25 -8.13 13.21 24.46
C ILE A 25 -6.99 12.18 24.56
N ILE A 26 -6.00 12.26 23.68
CA ILE A 26 -4.79 11.40 23.71
C ILE A 26 -4.00 11.64 24.99
N ILE A 27 -3.74 12.91 25.34
CA ILE A 27 -3.02 13.28 26.57
C ILE A 27 -3.78 12.74 27.78
N PHE A 28 -5.11 12.89 27.81
CA PHE A 28 -5.94 12.35 28.89
C PHE A 28 -5.79 10.81 29.00
N ALA A 29 -5.81 10.10 27.88
CA ALA A 29 -5.59 8.65 27.87
C ALA A 29 -4.19 8.26 28.39
N LEU A 30 -3.14 9.01 28.03
CA LEU A 30 -1.78 8.78 28.52
C LEU A 30 -1.64 9.07 30.01
N VAL A 31 -2.35 10.07 30.54
CA VAL A 31 -2.43 10.34 31.98
C VAL A 31 -3.11 9.17 32.71
N LEU A 32 -4.19 8.62 32.16
CA LEU A 32 -4.85 7.44 32.74
C LEU A 32 -3.90 6.21 32.74
N ALA A 33 -3.09 6.04 31.69
CA ALA A 33 -2.07 4.99 31.63
C ALA A 33 -1.03 5.15 32.75
N ALA A 34 -0.56 6.36 32.98
CA ALA A 34 0.38 6.66 34.07
C ALA A 34 -0.26 6.44 35.45
N LEU A 35 -1.51 6.87 35.66
CA LEU A 35 -2.25 6.66 36.92
C LEU A 35 -2.46 5.16 37.19
N SER A 36 -2.82 4.38 36.19
CA SER A 36 -2.93 2.91 36.30
C SER A 36 -1.63 2.29 36.76
N ALA A 37 -0.50 2.71 36.18
CA ALA A 37 0.84 2.25 36.57
C ALA A 37 1.19 2.64 38.03
N VAL A 38 0.91 3.87 38.44
CA VAL A 38 1.13 4.34 39.83
C VAL A 38 0.37 3.50 40.82
N MET A 39 -0.91 3.18 40.54
CA MET A 39 -1.72 2.33 41.42
C MET A 39 -1.14 0.94 41.58
N THR A 40 -0.58 0.37 40.51
CA THR A 40 0.08 -0.95 40.57
C THR A 40 1.33 -0.93 41.46
N ILE A 41 2.08 0.19 41.48
CA ILE A 41 3.30 0.36 42.29
C ILE A 41 3.03 0.39 43.79
N ILE A 42 1.85 0.81 44.23
CA ILE A 42 1.47 0.86 45.65
C ILE A 42 1.29 -0.54 46.25
N GLY A 43 0.97 -1.53 45.42
CA GLY A 43 0.69 -2.91 45.85
C GLY A 43 1.77 -3.56 46.70
N PRO A 44 3.04 -3.59 46.24
CA PRO A 44 4.14 -4.19 47.02
C PRO A 44 4.32 -3.66 48.43
N ASP A 45 4.23 -2.35 48.63
CA ASP A 45 4.32 -1.75 49.98
C ASP A 45 3.20 -2.28 50.92
N LYS A 46 1.98 -2.34 50.41
CA LYS A 46 0.83 -2.80 51.21
C LYS A 46 0.88 -4.29 51.49
N ILE A 47 1.33 -5.11 50.49
CA ILE A 47 1.54 -6.53 50.69
C ILE A 47 2.66 -6.79 51.71
N GLY A 48 3.74 -6.02 51.66
CA GLY A 48 4.78 -6.08 52.69
C GLY A 48 4.26 -5.78 54.09
N LYS A 49 3.42 -4.73 54.27
CA LYS A 49 2.77 -4.43 55.56
C LYS A 49 1.89 -5.57 56.04
N MET A 50 1.16 -6.24 55.16
CA MET A 50 0.41 -7.44 55.52
C MET A 50 1.35 -8.54 56.03
N ALA A 51 2.48 -8.74 55.36
CA ALA A 51 3.47 -9.75 55.74
C ALA A 51 4.11 -9.45 57.11
N THR A 52 4.37 -8.13 57.42
CA THR A 52 4.83 -7.71 58.75
C THR A 52 3.77 -8.05 59.82
N ILE A 53 2.49 -7.67 59.62
CA ILE A 53 1.40 -7.96 60.58
C ILE A 53 1.27 -9.48 60.81
N MET A 54 1.45 -10.29 59.79
CA MET A 54 1.43 -11.75 59.91
C MET A 54 2.63 -12.26 60.71
N SER A 55 3.83 -11.75 60.45
CA SER A 55 5.06 -12.14 61.12
C SER A 55 4.99 -11.79 62.63
N ASP A 56 4.59 -10.59 62.96
CA ASP A 56 4.55 -10.10 64.32
C ASP A 56 3.42 -10.80 65.13
N GLY A 57 2.32 -11.17 64.46
CA GLY A 57 1.20 -11.89 65.01
C GLY A 57 1.41 -13.39 65.26
N LEU A 58 2.52 -13.98 64.75
CA LEU A 58 2.79 -15.41 64.89
C LEU A 58 2.78 -15.91 66.35
N PHE A 59 3.24 -15.10 67.28
CA PHE A 59 3.33 -15.41 68.71
C PHE A 59 2.30 -14.70 69.58
N THR A 60 1.70 -13.59 69.09
CA THR A 60 0.79 -12.73 69.83
C THR A 60 -0.67 -12.80 69.41
N GLY A 61 -0.92 -13.46 68.26
CA GLY A 61 -2.22 -13.50 67.61
C GLY A 61 -2.24 -12.58 66.37
N ILE A 62 -2.71 -13.08 65.25
CA ILE A 62 -2.75 -12.37 63.98
C ILE A 62 -3.94 -11.44 63.93
N ASP A 63 -3.71 -10.14 63.66
CA ASP A 63 -4.78 -9.16 63.44
C ASP A 63 -5.41 -9.33 62.05
N LEU A 64 -6.40 -10.23 61.98
CA LEU A 64 -7.15 -10.49 60.74
C LEU A 64 -7.93 -9.26 60.25
N ALA A 65 -8.35 -8.36 61.15
CA ALA A 65 -9.11 -7.17 60.79
C ALA A 65 -8.21 -6.14 60.06
N ALA A 66 -6.97 -5.94 60.51
CA ALA A 66 -5.99 -5.10 59.82
C ALA A 66 -5.62 -5.65 58.46
N ILE A 67 -5.40 -6.98 58.35
CA ILE A 67 -5.11 -7.66 57.06
C ILE A 67 -6.29 -7.51 56.10
N ALA A 68 -7.53 -7.74 56.55
CA ALA A 68 -8.72 -7.58 55.72
C ALA A 68 -8.89 -6.15 55.22
N LYS A 69 -8.61 -5.14 56.04
CA LYS A 69 -8.66 -3.71 55.65
C LYS A 69 -7.65 -3.39 54.53
N ILE A 70 -6.42 -3.90 54.63
CA ILE A 70 -5.41 -3.73 53.58
C ILE A 70 -5.82 -4.50 52.33
N GLY A 71 -6.36 -5.71 52.47
CA GLY A 71 -6.85 -6.53 51.35
C GLY A 71 -7.96 -5.84 50.54
N VAL A 72 -8.96 -5.25 51.23
CA VAL A 72 -10.03 -4.49 50.59
C VAL A 72 -9.47 -3.24 49.90
N PHE A 73 -8.54 -2.51 50.53
CA PHE A 73 -7.86 -1.37 49.92
C PHE A 73 -7.12 -1.74 48.62
N LEU A 74 -6.37 -2.86 48.62
CA LEU A 74 -5.68 -3.36 47.45
C LEU A 74 -6.66 -3.77 46.35
N ALA A 75 -7.75 -4.44 46.68
CA ALA A 75 -8.79 -4.81 45.74
C ALA A 75 -9.38 -3.56 45.04
N ILE A 76 -9.69 -2.53 45.79
CA ILE A 76 -10.20 -1.24 45.24
C ILE A 76 -9.18 -0.60 44.32
N ILE A 77 -7.91 -0.50 44.72
CA ILE A 77 -6.85 0.10 43.89
C ILE A 77 -6.64 -0.69 42.58
N TYR A 78 -6.60 -2.03 42.63
CA TYR A 78 -6.43 -2.83 41.45
C TYR A 78 -7.64 -2.79 40.52
N CYS A 79 -8.87 -2.77 41.06
CA CYS A 79 -10.06 -2.53 40.24
C CYS A 79 -10.03 -1.15 39.57
N LEU A 80 -9.59 -0.12 40.29
CA LEU A 80 -9.48 1.22 39.73
C LEU A 80 -8.37 1.31 38.68
N SER A 81 -7.22 0.65 38.90
CA SER A 81 -6.14 0.52 37.91
C SER A 81 -6.63 -0.16 36.65
N ALA A 82 -7.38 -1.28 36.78
CA ALA A 82 -7.96 -1.98 35.63
C ALA A 82 -8.97 -1.10 34.86
N LEU A 83 -9.80 -0.36 35.59
CA LEU A 83 -10.76 0.57 34.98
C LEU A 83 -10.05 1.68 34.18
N PHE A 84 -8.99 2.29 34.74
CA PHE A 84 -8.21 3.32 34.04
C PHE A 84 -7.51 2.74 32.81
N GLY A 85 -6.95 1.53 32.89
CA GLY A 85 -6.37 0.83 31.75
C GLY A 85 -7.41 0.55 30.66
N PHE A 86 -8.60 0.11 31.04
CA PHE A 86 -9.69 -0.13 30.09
C PHE A 86 -10.13 1.16 29.39
N ILE A 87 -10.39 2.23 30.13
CA ILE A 87 -10.80 3.52 29.57
C ILE A 87 -9.72 4.06 28.62
N GLN A 88 -8.45 3.99 29.02
CA GLN A 88 -7.30 4.41 28.23
C GLN A 88 -7.23 3.65 26.90
N HIS A 89 -7.35 2.32 26.96
CA HIS A 89 -7.30 1.46 25.77
C HIS A 89 -8.47 1.75 24.82
N TYR A 90 -9.67 1.91 25.36
CA TYR A 90 -10.85 2.27 24.60
C TYR A 90 -10.69 3.61 23.88
N ILE A 91 -10.24 4.64 24.59
CA ILE A 91 -10.00 5.97 24.02
C ILE A 91 -8.97 5.89 22.88
N MET A 92 -7.83 5.24 23.12
CA MET A 92 -6.78 5.13 22.12
C MET A 92 -7.26 4.37 20.87
N ALA A 93 -8.01 3.28 21.05
CA ALA A 93 -8.57 2.52 19.95
C ALA A 93 -9.52 3.38 19.10
N VAL A 94 -10.46 4.10 19.73
CA VAL A 94 -11.43 4.95 19.01
C VAL A 94 -10.74 6.07 18.24
N VAL A 95 -9.77 6.75 18.87
CA VAL A 95 -9.08 7.89 18.25
C VAL A 95 -8.22 7.43 17.06
N THR A 96 -7.47 6.35 17.22
CA THR A 96 -6.59 5.84 16.14
C THR A 96 -7.37 5.19 15.02
N LEU A 97 -8.53 4.56 15.30
CA LEU A 97 -9.43 4.04 14.26
C LEU A 97 -10.04 5.19 13.43
N LYS A 98 -10.47 6.29 14.07
CA LYS A 98 -10.97 7.47 13.34
C LYS A 98 -9.87 8.10 12.47
N MET A 99 -8.64 8.17 12.98
CA MET A 99 -7.48 8.60 12.19
C MET A 99 -7.26 7.69 10.97
N SER A 100 -7.27 6.38 11.17
CA SER A 100 -7.08 5.39 10.11
C SER A 100 -8.17 5.50 9.03
N TYR A 101 -9.44 5.65 9.43
CA TYR A 101 -10.56 5.85 8.52
C TYR A 101 -10.37 7.10 7.65
N ARG A 102 -10.03 8.24 8.28
CA ARG A 102 -9.79 9.50 7.57
C ARG A 102 -8.59 9.40 6.62
N MET A 103 -7.48 8.83 7.08
CA MET A 103 -6.29 8.63 6.24
C MET A 103 -6.57 7.78 4.99
N ARG A 104 -7.33 6.68 5.14
CA ARG A 104 -7.69 5.85 3.99
C ARG A 104 -8.57 6.61 3.00
N GLY A 105 -9.49 7.45 3.47
CA GLY A 105 -10.28 8.33 2.61
C GLY A 105 -9.39 9.29 1.82
N GLU A 106 -8.52 10.03 2.50
CA GLU A 106 -7.59 10.98 1.86
C GLU A 106 -6.62 10.29 0.88
N LEU A 107 -6.12 9.08 1.22
CA LEU A 107 -5.29 8.29 0.31
C LEU A 107 -6.07 7.83 -0.93
N SER A 108 -7.33 7.42 -0.77
CA SER A 108 -8.19 7.00 -1.87
C SER A 108 -8.51 8.18 -2.81
N GLU A 109 -8.83 9.35 -2.26
CA GLU A 109 -9.01 10.57 -3.06
C GLU A 109 -7.72 10.99 -3.77
N LYS A 110 -6.58 10.87 -3.10
CA LYS A 110 -5.27 11.21 -3.65
C LYS A 110 -4.92 10.40 -4.89
N ILE A 111 -5.32 9.11 -4.95
CA ILE A 111 -5.10 8.25 -6.12
C ILE A 111 -5.65 8.92 -7.39
N ASN A 112 -6.82 9.54 -7.32
CA ASN A 112 -7.45 10.19 -8.47
C ASN A 112 -6.88 11.57 -8.80
N ARG A 113 -6.02 12.13 -7.92
CA ARG A 113 -5.44 13.47 -8.10
C ARG A 113 -3.97 13.46 -8.52
N VAL A 114 -3.29 12.32 -8.40
CA VAL A 114 -1.88 12.22 -8.82
C VAL A 114 -1.77 12.09 -10.34
N PRO A 115 -0.74 12.70 -10.97
CA PRO A 115 -0.53 12.57 -12.40
C PRO A 115 -0.12 11.14 -12.80
N GLN A 116 -0.42 10.76 -14.04
CA GLN A 116 -0.11 9.43 -14.62
C GLN A 116 1.37 9.04 -14.45
N LYS A 117 2.28 9.98 -14.49
CA LYS A 117 3.71 9.81 -14.22
C LYS A 117 4.00 9.09 -12.90
N TYR A 118 3.17 9.30 -11.86
CA TYR A 118 3.35 8.64 -10.56
C TYR A 118 3.15 7.13 -10.66
N PHE A 119 2.13 6.69 -11.41
CA PHE A 119 1.83 5.28 -11.61
C PHE A 119 2.87 4.55 -12.49
N ASN A 120 3.53 5.28 -13.38
CA ASN A 120 4.62 4.72 -14.19
C ASN A 120 5.88 4.41 -13.37
N THR A 121 6.09 5.12 -12.24
CA THR A 121 7.29 4.99 -11.39
C THR A 121 7.06 4.19 -10.11
N THR A 122 5.79 3.94 -9.75
CA THR A 122 5.41 3.28 -8.51
C THR A 122 4.52 2.08 -8.82
N SER A 123 4.83 0.91 -8.28
CA SER A 123 4.01 -0.27 -8.51
C SER A 123 2.63 -0.13 -7.84
N GLN A 124 1.60 -0.69 -8.47
CA GLN A 124 0.24 -0.72 -7.91
C GLN A 124 0.20 -1.38 -6.53
N GLY A 125 0.97 -2.45 -6.33
CA GLY A 125 1.08 -3.14 -5.05
C GLY A 125 1.66 -2.26 -3.93
N ASP A 126 2.61 -1.34 -4.24
CA ASP A 126 3.16 -0.41 -3.24
C ASP A 126 2.09 0.62 -2.81
N ILE A 127 1.30 1.15 -3.75
CA ILE A 127 0.21 2.08 -3.45
C ILE A 127 -0.86 1.40 -2.59
N LEU A 128 -1.28 0.18 -2.96
CA LEU A 128 -2.26 -0.59 -2.20
C LEU A 128 -1.74 -0.91 -0.79
N SER A 129 -0.45 -1.27 -0.67
CA SER A 129 0.19 -1.54 0.63
C SER A 129 0.19 -0.32 1.55
N ARG A 130 0.31 0.91 1.01
CA ARG A 130 0.22 2.14 1.81
C ARG A 130 -1.17 2.33 2.41
N ILE A 131 -2.23 2.05 1.65
CA ILE A 131 -3.63 2.19 2.11
C ILE A 131 -4.00 1.11 3.12
N THR A 132 -3.56 -0.11 2.90
CA THR A 132 -3.94 -1.27 3.72
C THR A 132 -2.98 -1.51 4.89
N ASN A 133 -1.72 -1.80 4.59
CA ASN A 133 -0.73 -2.26 5.56
C ASN A 133 -0.13 -1.10 6.36
N ASP A 134 0.30 -0.02 5.69
CA ASP A 134 0.98 1.07 6.37
C ASP A 134 0.05 1.83 7.31
N VAL A 135 -1.18 2.12 6.89
CA VAL A 135 -2.18 2.76 7.76
C VAL A 135 -2.50 1.87 8.97
N SER A 136 -2.61 0.55 8.77
CA SER A 136 -2.85 -0.40 9.86
C SER A 136 -1.66 -0.48 10.83
N THR A 137 -0.43 -0.51 10.30
CA THR A 137 0.80 -0.54 11.10
C THR A 137 0.96 0.74 11.93
N LEU A 138 0.68 1.91 11.33
CA LEU A 138 0.69 3.18 12.03
C LEU A 138 -0.37 3.20 13.14
N GLN A 139 -1.59 2.79 12.83
CA GLN A 139 -2.69 2.74 13.79
C GLN A 139 -2.35 1.82 14.98
N GLN A 140 -1.86 0.60 14.74
CA GLN A 140 -1.48 -0.34 15.79
C GLN A 140 -0.30 0.16 16.64
N GLY A 141 0.70 0.76 15.99
CA GLY A 141 1.85 1.36 16.67
C GLY A 141 1.42 2.47 17.64
N LEU A 142 0.51 3.34 17.24
CA LEU A 142 -0.02 4.41 18.07
C LEU A 142 -0.94 3.89 19.19
N THR A 143 -1.83 2.94 18.88
CA THR A 143 -2.78 2.35 19.84
C THR A 143 -2.06 1.67 21.00
N ASN A 144 -1.04 0.87 20.69
CA ASN A 144 -0.40 0.01 21.69
C ASN A 144 0.88 0.61 22.26
N SER A 145 1.74 1.21 21.44
CA SER A 145 3.10 1.52 21.88
C SER A 145 3.17 2.80 22.72
N LEU A 146 2.41 3.84 22.39
CA LEU A 146 2.43 5.08 23.17
C LEU A 146 2.00 4.87 24.63
N PRO A 147 0.84 4.25 24.91
CA PRO A 147 0.43 3.99 26.28
C PRO A 147 1.39 3.03 27.00
N THR A 148 1.88 1.99 26.31
CA THR A 148 2.81 1.02 26.90
C THR A 148 4.11 1.69 27.33
N ILE A 149 4.69 2.57 26.50
CA ILE A 149 5.91 3.30 26.86
C ILE A 149 5.69 4.21 28.07
N ILE A 150 4.56 4.94 28.11
CA ILE A 150 4.25 5.83 29.23
C ILE A 150 4.01 5.04 30.52
N SER A 151 3.20 3.98 30.46
CA SER A 151 2.96 3.11 31.63
C SER A 151 4.25 2.46 32.12
N ALA A 152 5.05 1.91 31.23
CA ALA A 152 6.31 1.25 31.55
C ALA A 152 7.34 2.25 32.11
N ALA A 153 7.45 3.44 31.55
CA ALA A 153 8.34 4.50 32.08
C ALA A 153 7.88 4.94 33.49
N THR A 154 6.57 5.14 33.68
CA THR A 154 6.00 5.48 34.99
C THR A 154 6.25 4.35 36.00
N GLN A 155 6.05 3.10 35.59
CA GLN A 155 6.28 1.93 36.45
C GLN A 155 7.77 1.79 36.81
N PHE A 156 8.67 1.95 35.84
CA PHE A 156 10.11 1.88 36.06
C PHE A 156 10.60 2.93 37.07
N VAL A 157 10.26 4.20 36.80
CA VAL A 157 10.65 5.32 37.68
C VAL A 157 9.98 5.20 39.05
N GLY A 158 8.70 4.89 39.08
CA GLY A 158 7.99 4.73 40.34
C GLY A 158 8.47 3.56 41.19
N CYS A 159 8.76 2.41 40.61
CA CYS A 159 9.38 1.29 41.34
C CYS A 159 10.74 1.65 41.88
N LEU A 160 11.57 2.36 41.09
CA LEU A 160 12.88 2.83 41.53
C LEU A 160 12.75 3.75 42.75
N ILE A 161 11.87 4.75 42.69
CA ILE A 161 11.61 5.66 43.81
C ILE A 161 11.16 4.88 45.04
N MET A 162 10.19 3.98 44.90
CA MET A 162 9.67 3.19 46.03
C MET A 162 10.72 2.29 46.66
N MET A 163 11.59 1.65 45.86
CA MET A 163 12.70 0.84 46.35
C MET A 163 13.67 1.69 47.20
N PHE A 164 14.06 2.88 46.72
CA PHE A 164 14.95 3.77 47.49
C PHE A 164 14.30 4.33 48.75
N VAL A 165 13.02 4.63 48.71
CA VAL A 165 12.25 5.14 49.90
C VAL A 165 12.06 4.05 50.95
N THR A 166 11.84 2.78 50.48
CA THR A 166 11.62 1.67 51.42
C THR A 166 12.91 1.24 52.10
N GLU A 167 13.99 0.94 51.37
CA GLU A 167 15.31 0.64 51.92
C GLU A 167 16.39 0.79 50.84
N TRP A 168 17.17 1.87 50.92
CA TRP A 168 18.14 2.26 49.90
C TRP A 168 19.28 1.23 49.69
N ARG A 169 19.68 0.50 50.75
CA ARG A 169 20.74 -0.52 50.68
C ARG A 169 20.30 -1.72 49.81
N MET A 170 19.10 -2.18 50.04
CA MET A 170 18.51 -3.25 49.24
C MET A 170 18.27 -2.79 47.78
N ALA A 171 17.87 -1.54 47.60
CA ALA A 171 17.71 -0.95 46.26
C ALA A 171 19.01 -0.93 45.47
N LEU A 172 20.15 -0.57 46.10
CA LEU A 172 21.47 -0.61 45.47
C LEU A 172 21.87 -2.03 45.04
N VAL A 173 21.67 -3.03 45.91
CA VAL A 173 21.98 -4.44 45.57
C VAL A 173 21.17 -4.91 44.37
N ALA A 174 19.86 -4.68 44.36
CA ALA A 174 18.98 -5.05 43.25
C ALA A 174 19.36 -4.32 41.95
N LEU A 175 19.67 -3.02 42.05
CA LEU A 175 20.06 -2.19 40.92
C LEU A 175 21.41 -2.65 40.31
N CYS A 176 22.41 -2.95 41.13
CA CYS A 176 23.74 -3.43 40.66
C CYS A 176 23.59 -4.73 39.87
N ILE A 177 22.80 -5.69 40.36
CA ILE A 177 22.57 -6.97 39.65
C ILE A 177 21.82 -6.76 38.34
N THR A 178 20.80 -5.90 38.36
CA THR A 178 20.01 -5.60 37.15
C THR A 178 20.86 -4.88 36.10
N LEU A 179 21.70 -3.91 36.49
CA LEU A 179 22.63 -3.23 35.57
C LEU A 179 23.67 -4.16 34.98
N LEU A 180 24.23 -5.05 35.79
CA LEU A 180 25.15 -6.09 35.29
C LEU A 180 24.47 -6.98 34.25
N GLY A 181 23.24 -7.37 34.52
CA GLY A 181 22.41 -8.14 33.57
C GLY A 181 22.11 -7.38 32.30
N MET A 182 21.79 -6.09 32.38
CA MET A 182 21.59 -5.24 31.20
C MET A 182 22.84 -5.14 30.32
N VAL A 183 24.02 -4.95 30.91
CA VAL A 183 25.29 -4.92 30.16
C VAL A 183 25.49 -6.25 29.40
N LEU A 184 25.21 -7.38 30.03
CA LEU A 184 25.28 -8.69 29.39
C LEU A 184 24.33 -8.82 28.22
N ILE A 185 23.08 -8.37 28.39
CA ILE A 185 22.07 -8.40 27.31
C ILE A 185 22.46 -7.51 26.14
N VAL A 186 22.91 -6.28 26.40
CA VAL A 186 23.37 -5.36 25.34
C VAL A 186 24.54 -5.96 24.57
N ALA A 187 25.48 -6.61 25.24
CA ALA A 187 26.58 -7.31 24.60
C ALA A 187 26.13 -8.47 23.68
N ILE A 188 25.14 -9.25 24.13
CA ILE A 188 24.54 -10.32 23.32
C ILE A 188 23.78 -9.73 22.14
N MET A 189 22.96 -8.68 22.34
CA MET A 189 22.20 -8.02 21.28
C MET A 189 23.08 -7.47 20.19
N SER A 190 24.16 -6.76 20.56
CA SER A 190 25.09 -6.18 19.59
C SER A 190 25.73 -7.27 18.70
N LYS A 191 26.05 -8.41 19.27
CA LYS A 191 26.59 -9.57 18.54
C LYS A 191 25.51 -10.28 17.70
N SER A 192 24.28 -10.31 18.17
CA SER A 192 23.14 -10.92 17.49
C SER A 192 22.72 -10.17 16.23
N GLN A 193 22.87 -8.85 16.19
CA GLN A 193 22.46 -8.00 15.05
C GLN A 193 23.01 -8.48 13.70
N ARG A 194 24.24 -8.95 13.67
CA ARG A 194 24.87 -9.51 12.47
C ARG A 194 24.10 -10.72 11.92
N TYR A 195 23.61 -11.59 12.80
CA TYR A 195 22.87 -12.79 12.40
C TYR A 195 21.45 -12.47 11.95
N PHE A 196 20.81 -11.46 12.54
CA PHE A 196 19.52 -10.95 12.06
C PHE A 196 19.62 -10.40 10.64
N THR A 197 20.67 -9.62 10.36
CA THR A 197 20.89 -9.09 9.01
C THR A 197 21.18 -10.21 8.01
N ALA A 198 21.99 -11.20 8.37
CA ALA A 198 22.27 -12.37 7.54
C ALA A 198 20.99 -13.16 7.25
N ARG A 199 20.17 -13.43 8.27
CA ARG A 199 18.86 -14.10 8.13
C ARG A 199 17.96 -13.37 7.14
N GLN A 200 17.82 -12.03 7.28
CA GLN A 200 16.97 -11.25 6.40
C GLN A 200 17.45 -11.30 4.95
N LYS A 201 18.79 -11.27 4.75
CA LYS A 201 19.39 -11.38 3.42
C LYS A 201 19.12 -12.74 2.79
N SER A 202 19.43 -13.85 3.49
CA SER A 202 19.21 -15.21 2.98
C SER A 202 17.74 -15.51 2.72
N LEU A 203 16.83 -15.02 3.56
CA LEU A 203 15.39 -15.16 3.32
C LEU A 203 14.93 -14.39 2.07
N GLY A 204 15.48 -13.19 1.84
CA GLY A 204 15.22 -12.41 0.63
C GLY A 204 15.70 -13.12 -0.63
N GLU A 205 16.89 -13.71 -0.60
CA GLU A 205 17.45 -14.49 -1.72
C GLU A 205 16.62 -15.74 -2.02
N LEU A 206 16.18 -16.47 -0.99
CA LEU A 206 15.30 -17.62 -1.15
C LEU A 206 13.94 -17.24 -1.73
N ASN A 207 13.30 -16.19 -1.19
CA ASN A 207 12.00 -15.73 -1.68
C ASN A 207 12.07 -15.27 -3.14
N GLY A 208 13.09 -14.51 -3.53
CA GLY A 208 13.29 -14.09 -4.91
C GLY A 208 13.47 -15.28 -5.84
N TYR A 209 14.23 -16.28 -5.43
CA TYR A 209 14.41 -17.51 -6.22
C TYR A 209 13.11 -18.31 -6.37
N VAL A 210 12.32 -18.44 -5.29
CA VAL A 210 11.01 -19.12 -5.33
C VAL A 210 10.06 -18.40 -6.28
N GLU A 211 9.99 -17.06 -6.20
CA GLU A 211 9.16 -16.24 -7.09
C GLU A 211 9.56 -16.39 -8.55
N GLU A 212 10.86 -16.37 -8.85
CA GLU A 212 11.39 -16.59 -10.20
C GLU A 212 11.03 -17.99 -10.75
N MET A 213 11.27 -19.05 -9.95
CA MET A 213 10.99 -20.42 -10.37
C MET A 213 9.49 -20.70 -10.46
N TYR A 214 8.66 -20.09 -9.60
CA TYR A 214 7.20 -20.20 -9.68
C TYR A 214 6.66 -19.51 -10.94
N SER A 215 7.13 -18.31 -11.23
CA SER A 215 6.74 -17.57 -12.46
C SER A 215 7.18 -18.30 -13.73
N GLY A 216 8.33 -18.96 -13.69
CA GLY A 216 8.87 -19.75 -14.81
C GLY A 216 8.53 -21.26 -14.76
N HIS A 217 7.55 -21.68 -13.93
CA HIS A 217 7.31 -23.10 -13.66
C HIS A 217 7.10 -23.99 -14.88
N GLU A 218 6.37 -23.49 -15.88
CA GLU A 218 6.15 -24.22 -17.15
C GLU A 218 7.46 -24.46 -17.88
N VAL A 219 8.34 -23.45 -17.94
CA VAL A 219 9.66 -23.56 -18.59
C VAL A 219 10.54 -24.57 -17.85
N VAL A 220 10.54 -24.51 -16.50
CA VAL A 220 11.29 -25.47 -15.67
C VAL A 220 10.86 -26.91 -15.97
N ARG A 221 9.55 -27.16 -16.08
CA ARG A 221 9.01 -28.49 -16.38
C ARG A 221 9.34 -28.98 -17.81
N ILE A 222 9.12 -28.12 -18.79
CA ILE A 222 9.38 -28.48 -20.21
C ILE A 222 10.87 -28.74 -20.43
N SER A 223 11.74 -27.95 -19.76
CA SER A 223 13.20 -28.09 -19.85
C SER A 223 13.75 -29.24 -19.00
N ARG A 224 12.90 -29.99 -18.28
CA ARG A 224 13.31 -31.04 -17.33
C ARG A 224 14.36 -30.60 -16.32
N ALA A 225 14.28 -29.34 -15.89
CA ALA A 225 15.26 -28.70 -15.00
C ALA A 225 14.90 -28.80 -13.50
N VAL A 226 13.89 -29.60 -13.13
CA VAL A 226 13.35 -29.70 -11.77
C VAL A 226 14.44 -30.06 -10.76
N ASP A 227 15.28 -31.07 -11.04
CA ASP A 227 16.32 -31.52 -10.12
C ASP A 227 17.34 -30.40 -9.85
N LYS A 228 17.78 -29.68 -10.91
CA LYS A 228 18.70 -28.55 -10.77
C LYS A 228 18.11 -27.39 -9.96
N VAL A 229 16.81 -27.15 -10.14
CA VAL A 229 16.08 -26.12 -9.38
C VAL A 229 15.99 -26.50 -7.90
N LEU A 230 15.71 -27.78 -7.61
CA LEU A 230 15.65 -28.29 -6.23
C LEU A 230 17.03 -28.26 -5.56
N ASP A 231 18.09 -28.66 -6.23
CA ASP A 231 19.45 -28.61 -5.68
C ASP A 231 19.86 -27.18 -5.30
N HIS A 232 19.52 -26.20 -6.14
CA HIS A 232 19.81 -24.79 -5.82
C HIS A 232 18.93 -24.26 -4.68
N PHE A 233 17.63 -24.63 -4.67
CA PHE A 233 16.73 -24.33 -3.57
C PHE A 233 17.25 -24.88 -2.25
N ASP A 234 17.70 -26.12 -2.22
CA ASP A 234 18.23 -26.77 -1.01
C ASP A 234 19.47 -26.03 -0.47
N GLY A 235 20.33 -25.55 -1.36
CA GLY A 235 21.47 -24.71 -0.99
C GLY A 235 21.05 -23.40 -0.32
N LEU A 236 20.08 -22.69 -0.90
CA LEU A 236 19.54 -21.45 -0.35
C LEU A 236 18.78 -21.71 0.97
N ASN A 237 18.01 -22.80 1.02
CA ASN A 237 17.26 -23.18 2.22
C ASN A 237 18.20 -23.57 3.38
N ALA A 238 19.31 -24.23 3.10
CA ALA A 238 20.33 -24.54 4.08
C ALA A 238 20.98 -23.24 4.63
N ALA A 239 21.25 -22.26 3.79
CA ALA A 239 21.75 -20.95 4.22
C ALA A 239 20.72 -20.20 5.11
N VAL A 240 19.43 -20.26 4.76
CA VAL A 240 18.35 -19.72 5.60
C VAL A 240 18.28 -20.46 6.94
N TYR A 241 18.38 -21.79 6.93
CA TYR A 241 18.37 -22.60 8.15
C TYR A 241 19.49 -22.20 9.10
N ASP A 242 20.74 -22.12 8.61
CA ASP A 242 21.90 -21.74 9.45
C ASP A 242 21.78 -20.33 10.02
N ALA A 243 21.41 -19.36 9.18
CA ALA A 243 21.21 -17.97 9.61
C ALA A 243 20.04 -17.85 10.61
N ASN A 244 18.94 -18.57 10.35
CA ASN A 244 17.75 -18.58 11.21
C ASN A 244 18.05 -19.24 12.57
N TRP A 245 18.72 -20.40 12.56
CA TRP A 245 19.08 -21.10 13.79
C TRP A 245 19.92 -20.21 14.71
N ARG A 246 20.98 -19.58 14.17
CA ARG A 246 21.88 -18.68 14.95
C ARG A 246 21.14 -17.45 15.48
N SER A 247 20.29 -16.82 14.65
CA SER A 247 19.52 -15.66 15.09
C SER A 247 18.48 -16.01 16.14
N GLN A 248 17.78 -17.13 15.97
CA GLN A 248 16.73 -17.60 16.90
C GLN A 248 17.34 -18.11 18.22
N PHE A 249 18.47 -18.81 18.17
CA PHE A 249 19.17 -19.24 19.38
C PHE A 249 19.54 -18.03 20.25
N LEU A 250 20.21 -17.02 19.66
CA LEU A 250 20.61 -15.83 20.41
C LEU A 250 19.40 -15.03 20.93
N SER A 251 18.32 -14.94 20.14
CA SER A 251 17.08 -14.31 20.59
C SER A 251 16.39 -15.12 21.68
N GLY A 252 16.35 -16.45 21.52
CA GLY A 252 15.69 -17.36 22.47
C GLY A 252 16.37 -17.41 23.82
N VAL A 253 17.70 -17.22 23.88
CA VAL A 253 18.47 -17.17 25.14
C VAL A 253 18.18 -15.90 25.96
N MET A 254 17.68 -14.82 25.32
CA MET A 254 17.42 -13.55 26.00
C MET A 254 16.43 -13.66 27.16
N GLN A 255 15.27 -14.31 26.93
CA GLN A 255 14.24 -14.44 27.96
C GLN A 255 14.70 -15.32 29.16
N PRO A 256 15.32 -16.50 28.96
CA PRO A 256 15.96 -17.24 30.05
C PRO A 256 17.02 -16.45 30.82
N LEU A 257 17.87 -15.67 30.14
CA LEU A 257 18.85 -14.82 30.80
C LEU A 257 18.21 -13.75 31.68
N MET A 258 17.17 -13.08 31.17
CA MET A 258 16.39 -12.10 31.96
C MET A 258 15.80 -12.77 33.22
N ASN A 259 15.27 -13.98 33.08
CA ASN A 259 14.75 -14.73 34.23
C ASN A 259 15.84 -15.10 35.23
N VAL A 260 17.03 -15.52 34.75
CA VAL A 260 18.18 -15.81 35.62
C VAL A 260 18.63 -14.56 36.38
N ILE A 261 18.75 -13.42 35.70
CA ILE A 261 19.11 -12.13 36.34
C ILE A 261 18.05 -11.72 37.38
N GLY A 262 16.76 -11.84 37.04
CA GLY A 262 15.68 -11.58 37.97
C GLY A 262 15.71 -12.49 39.20
N ASN A 263 15.99 -13.79 39.00
CA ASN A 263 16.12 -14.77 40.10
C ASN A 263 17.38 -14.53 40.95
N LEU A 264 18.50 -14.14 40.34
CA LEU A 264 19.70 -13.74 41.11
C LEU A 264 19.43 -12.49 41.93
N SER A 265 18.77 -11.47 41.37
CA SER A 265 18.34 -10.30 42.13
C SER A 265 17.40 -10.67 43.28
N TYR A 266 16.44 -11.59 43.03
CA TYR A 266 15.56 -12.12 44.05
C TYR A 266 16.35 -12.79 45.20
N VAL A 267 17.27 -13.70 44.87
CA VAL A 267 18.10 -14.39 45.88
C VAL A 267 18.95 -13.41 46.68
N ALA A 268 19.60 -12.46 46.01
CA ALA A 268 20.42 -11.45 46.68
C ALA A 268 19.59 -10.56 47.63
N VAL A 269 18.40 -10.15 47.20
CA VAL A 269 17.47 -9.38 48.03
C VAL A 269 17.00 -10.20 49.23
N CYS A 270 16.71 -11.47 49.06
CA CYS A 270 16.34 -12.35 50.18
C CYS A 270 17.49 -12.54 51.18
N VAL A 271 18.69 -12.85 50.72
CA VAL A 271 19.86 -13.06 51.59
C VAL A 271 20.25 -11.80 52.32
N PHE A 272 20.43 -10.68 51.58
CA PHE A 272 20.83 -9.42 52.15
C PHE A 272 19.71 -8.82 53.06
N GLY A 273 18.46 -8.94 52.63
CA GLY A 273 17.30 -8.52 53.44
C GLY A 273 17.16 -9.33 54.73
N SER A 274 17.40 -10.65 54.68
CA SER A 274 17.39 -11.48 55.88
C SER A 274 18.47 -11.07 56.89
N VAL A 275 19.70 -10.75 56.41
CA VAL A 275 20.76 -10.23 57.29
C VAL A 275 20.36 -8.91 57.96
N LEU A 276 19.75 -7.99 57.23
CA LEU A 276 19.26 -6.72 57.76
C LEU A 276 18.08 -6.93 58.75
N ALA A 277 17.19 -7.89 58.47
CA ALA A 277 16.08 -8.18 59.35
C ALA A 277 16.54 -8.84 60.68
N ILE A 278 17.51 -9.80 60.62
CA ILE A 278 18.10 -10.41 61.83
C ILE A 278 18.76 -9.34 62.70
N ASN A 279 19.42 -8.37 62.09
CA ASN A 279 20.05 -7.23 62.76
C ASN A 279 19.02 -6.19 63.27
N GLY A 280 17.73 -6.40 63.11
CA GLY A 280 16.66 -5.49 63.53
C GLY A 280 16.60 -4.19 62.76
N THR A 281 17.26 -4.10 61.58
CA THR A 281 17.34 -2.87 60.77
C THR A 281 16.08 -2.67 59.91
N ILE A 282 15.45 -3.77 59.47
CA ILE A 282 14.24 -3.76 58.64
C ILE A 282 13.22 -4.78 59.17
N GLU A 283 11.96 -4.52 58.86
CA GLU A 283 10.86 -5.48 59.12
C GLU A 283 10.81 -6.58 58.07
N PHE A 284 10.28 -7.76 58.42
CA PHE A 284 10.15 -8.90 57.51
C PHE A 284 9.38 -8.55 56.21
N GLY A 285 8.33 -7.74 56.32
CA GLY A 285 7.53 -7.32 55.21
C GLY A 285 8.29 -6.47 54.15
N VAL A 286 9.39 -5.80 54.54
CA VAL A 286 10.24 -5.07 53.60
C VAL A 286 10.86 -6.04 52.59
N ILE A 287 11.27 -7.24 53.01
CA ILE A 287 11.81 -8.27 52.13
C ILE A 287 10.75 -8.68 51.08
N VAL A 288 9.51 -8.89 51.55
CA VAL A 288 8.38 -9.27 50.67
C VAL A 288 8.09 -8.15 49.67
N SER A 289 8.09 -6.91 50.09
CA SER A 289 7.92 -5.75 49.20
C SER A 289 8.98 -5.70 48.13
N PHE A 290 10.25 -5.91 48.49
CA PHE A 290 11.38 -5.87 47.56
C PHE A 290 11.34 -7.01 46.53
N ILE A 291 10.93 -8.18 46.91
CA ILE A 291 10.69 -9.31 45.99
C ILE A 291 9.74 -8.90 44.87
N LEU A 292 8.65 -8.24 45.23
CA LEU A 292 7.65 -7.78 44.28
C LEU A 292 8.16 -6.60 43.45
N TYR A 293 8.88 -5.64 44.06
CA TYR A 293 9.46 -4.51 43.34
C TYR A 293 10.50 -4.94 42.30
N VAL A 294 11.38 -5.89 42.60
CA VAL A 294 12.37 -6.41 41.63
C VAL A 294 11.67 -6.98 40.39
N ARG A 295 10.57 -7.70 40.56
CA ARG A 295 9.77 -8.19 39.44
C ARG A 295 9.14 -7.06 38.62
N LEU A 296 8.53 -6.09 39.31
CA LEU A 296 7.90 -4.94 38.66
C LEU A 296 8.89 -3.98 38.01
N PHE A 297 10.15 -3.99 38.40
CA PHE A 297 11.22 -3.12 37.89
C PHE A 297 11.84 -3.65 36.57
N THR A 298 11.96 -4.96 36.38
CA THR A 298 12.62 -5.55 35.20
C THR A 298 11.72 -5.59 33.97
N THR A 299 10.43 -5.84 34.15
CA THR A 299 9.45 -5.97 33.04
C THR A 299 9.32 -4.69 32.19
N PRO A 300 9.21 -3.48 32.75
CA PRO A 300 9.08 -2.25 31.98
C PRO A 300 10.20 -1.97 30.99
N LEU A 301 11.42 -2.41 31.27
CA LEU A 301 12.56 -2.21 30.37
C LEU A 301 12.35 -2.92 29.02
N THR A 302 11.84 -4.16 29.06
CA THR A 302 11.52 -4.90 27.84
C THR A 302 10.32 -4.30 27.09
N GLN A 303 9.33 -3.81 27.83
CA GLN A 303 8.15 -3.13 27.24
C GLN A 303 8.52 -1.81 26.55
N ILE A 304 9.41 -1.00 27.14
CA ILE A 304 9.92 0.23 26.51
C ILE A 304 10.67 -0.13 25.22
N ALA A 305 11.59 -1.11 25.25
CA ALA A 305 12.33 -1.52 24.08
C ALA A 305 11.42 -2.00 22.94
N GLN A 306 10.42 -2.83 23.26
CA GLN A 306 9.43 -3.31 22.30
C GLN A 306 8.56 -2.17 21.76
N GLY A 307 8.10 -1.30 22.63
CA GLY A 307 7.30 -0.13 22.27
C GLY A 307 8.07 0.82 21.33
N MET A 308 9.35 1.05 21.58
CA MET A 308 10.21 1.85 20.72
C MET A 308 10.40 1.23 19.33
N THR A 309 10.59 -0.09 19.25
CA THR A 309 10.69 -0.81 17.99
C THR A 309 9.40 -0.70 17.17
N ASN A 310 8.26 -0.89 17.82
CA ASN A 310 6.95 -0.76 17.16
C ASN A 310 6.70 0.69 16.69
N LEU A 311 7.09 1.69 17.48
CA LEU A 311 7.01 3.10 17.06
C LEU A 311 7.94 3.43 15.90
N GLN A 312 9.13 2.83 15.81
CA GLN A 312 10.01 2.99 14.64
C GLN A 312 9.36 2.43 13.38
N THR A 313 8.74 1.25 13.47
CA THR A 313 8.00 0.64 12.35
C THR A 313 6.81 1.52 11.94
N ALA A 314 6.01 1.97 12.90
CA ALA A 314 4.90 2.90 12.67
C ALA A 314 5.35 4.22 12.02
N SER A 315 6.51 4.74 12.45
CA SER A 315 7.09 5.95 11.88
C SER A 315 7.54 5.77 10.42
N ALA A 316 8.11 4.60 10.08
CA ALA A 316 8.46 4.28 8.69
C ALA A 316 7.21 4.20 7.81
N SER A 317 6.14 3.57 8.28
CA SER A 317 4.85 3.52 7.60
C SER A 317 4.23 4.91 7.45
N ALA A 318 4.26 5.74 8.49
CA ALA A 318 3.82 7.13 8.44
C ALA A 318 4.57 7.93 7.37
N HIS A 319 5.88 7.75 7.26
CA HIS A 319 6.70 8.41 6.23
C HIS A 319 6.20 8.06 4.82
N ARG A 320 5.98 6.76 4.53
CA ARG A 320 5.48 6.32 3.23
C ARG A 320 4.07 6.86 2.91
N ILE A 321 3.20 6.93 3.92
CA ILE A 321 1.86 7.51 3.80
C ILE A 321 1.96 9.00 3.45
N PHE A 322 2.70 9.78 4.23
CA PHE A 322 2.82 11.22 3.99
C PHE A 322 3.58 11.56 2.71
N ASP A 323 4.58 10.77 2.31
CA ASP A 323 5.25 10.93 1.02
C ASP A 323 4.27 10.80 -0.15
N PHE A 324 3.26 9.94 -0.03
CA PHE A 324 2.21 9.83 -1.04
C PHE A 324 1.21 10.97 -0.95
N LEU A 325 0.72 11.32 0.24
CA LEU A 325 -0.23 12.43 0.44
C LEU A 325 0.36 13.78 -0.01
N GLU A 326 1.68 13.98 0.17
CA GLU A 326 2.40 15.19 -0.23
C GLU A 326 2.95 15.12 -1.67
N SER A 327 2.72 14.01 -2.40
CA SER A 327 3.15 13.91 -3.80
C SER A 327 2.44 14.95 -4.66
N GLU A 328 3.08 15.33 -5.76
CA GLU A 328 2.55 16.28 -6.74
C GLU A 328 1.15 15.84 -7.20
N GLU A 329 0.22 16.78 -7.26
CA GLU A 329 -1.12 16.58 -7.80
C GLU A 329 -1.23 17.18 -9.20
N LEU A 330 -2.25 16.75 -9.94
CA LEU A 330 -2.67 17.43 -11.15
C LEU A 330 -3.03 18.88 -10.82
N SER A 331 -2.72 19.80 -11.74
CA SER A 331 -3.07 21.21 -11.56
C SER A 331 -4.58 21.39 -11.38
N ASP A 332 -4.96 22.27 -10.47
CA ASP A 332 -6.35 22.69 -10.33
C ASP A 332 -6.81 23.41 -11.61
N GLU A 333 -7.88 22.91 -12.20
CA GLU A 333 -8.47 23.42 -13.44
C GLU A 333 -9.84 24.06 -13.25
N SER A 334 -10.27 24.26 -12.00
CA SER A 334 -11.56 24.86 -11.66
C SER A 334 -11.74 26.28 -12.24
N GLY A 335 -10.64 26.98 -12.51
CA GLY A 335 -10.62 28.31 -13.14
C GLY A 335 -10.77 28.31 -14.66
N LYS A 336 -10.73 27.15 -15.34
CA LYS A 336 -10.91 27.10 -16.80
C LYS A 336 -12.40 27.15 -17.14
N THR A 337 -12.74 28.07 -18.04
CA THR A 337 -14.11 28.36 -18.46
C THR A 337 -14.41 27.95 -19.90
N GLU A 338 -13.37 27.68 -20.69
CA GLU A 338 -13.54 27.23 -22.07
C GLU A 338 -14.25 25.86 -22.14
N LYS A 339 -15.27 25.79 -22.99
CA LYS A 339 -16.05 24.57 -23.26
C LYS A 339 -16.35 24.47 -24.74
N LEU A 340 -16.54 23.25 -25.20
CA LEU A 340 -16.99 22.96 -26.55
C LEU A 340 -18.50 22.67 -26.51
N ASP A 341 -19.34 23.61 -26.98
CA ASP A 341 -20.80 23.46 -26.97
C ASP A 341 -21.31 22.45 -28.02
N ALA A 342 -20.62 22.35 -29.17
CA ALA A 342 -20.94 21.39 -30.22
C ALA A 342 -19.64 20.83 -30.82
N VAL A 343 -19.40 19.55 -30.55
CA VAL A 343 -18.17 18.87 -31.00
C VAL A 343 -18.37 18.29 -32.40
N ARG A 344 -17.60 18.78 -33.36
CA ARG A 344 -17.53 18.22 -34.73
C ARG A 344 -16.46 17.14 -34.84
N GLY A 345 -15.40 17.24 -34.02
CA GLY A 345 -14.30 16.30 -33.97
C GLY A 345 -13.18 16.60 -34.96
N ALA A 346 -12.96 17.87 -35.33
CA ALA A 346 -11.73 18.29 -36.01
C ALA A 346 -10.58 18.32 -35.02
N VAL A 347 -9.48 17.63 -35.29
CA VAL A 347 -8.30 17.61 -34.42
C VAL A 347 -7.07 18.08 -35.20
N MET A 348 -6.34 19.04 -34.63
CA MET A 348 -5.08 19.49 -35.19
C MET A 348 -3.93 19.34 -34.19
N PHE A 349 -2.87 18.75 -34.66
CA PHE A 349 -1.58 18.70 -33.98
C PHE A 349 -0.67 19.70 -34.68
N ASP A 350 -0.15 20.68 -33.93
CA ASP A 350 0.64 21.76 -34.45
C ASP A 350 2.01 21.81 -33.78
N HIS A 351 3.02 21.28 -34.44
CA HIS A 351 4.41 21.20 -33.99
C HIS A 351 4.58 20.63 -32.59
N VAL A 352 3.86 19.52 -32.30
CA VAL A 352 3.84 18.88 -31.00
C VAL A 352 5.18 18.20 -30.71
N ARG A 353 5.78 18.57 -29.57
CA ARG A 353 7.01 17.97 -29.05
C ARG A 353 6.78 17.44 -27.65
N PHE A 354 7.32 16.25 -27.37
CA PHE A 354 7.12 15.62 -26.06
C PHE A 354 8.27 14.69 -25.67
N SER A 355 8.59 14.74 -24.37
CA SER A 355 9.39 13.76 -23.63
C SER A 355 8.70 13.42 -22.32
N TYR A 356 8.80 12.18 -21.89
CA TYR A 356 8.22 11.79 -20.60
C TYR A 356 8.95 12.49 -19.45
N PRO A 357 8.23 12.95 -18.41
CA PRO A 357 8.83 13.62 -17.24
C PRO A 357 9.88 12.77 -16.50
N ASP A 358 9.82 11.44 -16.62
CA ASP A 358 10.76 10.50 -16.01
C ASP A 358 12.07 10.37 -16.79
N SER A 359 12.07 10.78 -18.06
CA SER A 359 13.21 10.71 -18.97
C SER A 359 13.24 11.95 -19.88
N PRO A 360 13.42 13.16 -19.33
CA PRO A 360 13.28 14.42 -20.06
C PRO A 360 14.30 14.58 -21.19
N ASP A 361 15.45 13.91 -21.07
CA ASP A 361 16.49 13.94 -22.11
C ASP A 361 16.16 13.07 -23.34
N LYS A 362 15.19 12.13 -23.19
CA LYS A 362 14.74 11.25 -24.27
C LYS A 362 13.50 11.83 -24.93
N ILE A 363 13.67 12.53 -26.04
CA ILE A 363 12.56 13.06 -26.84
C ILE A 363 11.86 11.88 -27.50
N ILE A 364 10.56 11.71 -27.24
CA ILE A 364 9.73 10.65 -27.81
C ILE A 364 8.99 11.15 -29.04
N ILE A 365 8.44 12.37 -29.01
CA ILE A 365 7.83 13.06 -30.14
C ILE A 365 8.66 14.30 -30.42
N LYS A 366 9.17 14.46 -31.66
CA LYS A 366 10.14 15.51 -32.00
C LYS A 366 9.45 16.72 -32.59
N ASP A 367 8.61 16.50 -33.63
CA ASP A 367 7.88 17.57 -34.34
C ASP A 367 6.66 16.97 -35.05
N PHE A 368 5.63 16.65 -34.27
CA PHE A 368 4.44 15.99 -34.82
C PHE A 368 3.40 17.02 -35.24
N SER A 369 3.09 17.04 -36.55
CA SER A 369 2.04 17.88 -37.13
C SER A 369 1.10 17.04 -37.98
N ALA A 370 -0.21 17.16 -37.73
CA ALA A 370 -1.26 16.45 -38.48
C ALA A 370 -2.59 17.21 -38.37
N GLU A 371 -3.39 17.17 -39.41
CA GLU A 371 -4.75 17.72 -39.45
C GLU A 371 -5.74 16.57 -39.71
N VAL A 372 -6.75 16.49 -38.86
CA VAL A 372 -7.80 15.45 -38.92
C VAL A 372 -9.15 16.14 -39.02
N HIS A 373 -9.89 15.81 -40.08
CA HIS A 373 -11.21 16.38 -40.31
C HIS A 373 -12.33 15.59 -39.56
N PRO A 374 -13.46 16.25 -39.31
CA PRO A 374 -14.62 15.61 -38.66
C PRO A 374 -15.05 14.30 -39.36
N GLY A 375 -15.25 13.26 -38.55
CA GLY A 375 -15.73 11.97 -39.03
C GLY A 375 -14.68 11.07 -39.71
N GLN A 376 -13.41 11.52 -39.82
CA GLN A 376 -12.34 10.72 -40.41
C GLN A 376 -11.91 9.56 -39.49
N LYS A 377 -11.66 8.41 -40.12
CA LYS A 377 -10.99 7.27 -39.49
C LYS A 377 -9.49 7.38 -39.74
N VAL A 378 -8.73 7.68 -38.69
CA VAL A 378 -7.27 7.89 -38.74
C VAL A 378 -6.55 6.64 -38.22
N ALA A 379 -5.75 6.01 -39.08
CA ALA A 379 -4.88 4.91 -38.67
C ALA A 379 -3.49 5.42 -38.31
N ILE A 380 -3.02 5.13 -37.09
CA ILE A 380 -1.64 5.42 -36.67
C ILE A 380 -0.83 4.14 -36.81
N VAL A 381 0.14 4.14 -37.73
CA VAL A 381 0.98 2.97 -38.03
C VAL A 381 2.46 3.27 -37.82
N GLY A 382 3.24 2.24 -37.52
CA GLY A 382 4.68 2.37 -37.31
C GLY A 382 5.25 1.25 -36.46
N PRO A 383 6.56 1.08 -36.40
CA PRO A 383 7.20 0.04 -35.59
C PRO A 383 6.95 0.25 -34.08
N THR A 384 7.26 -0.79 -33.31
CA THR A 384 7.23 -0.68 -31.83
C THR A 384 8.21 0.41 -31.39
N GLY A 385 7.77 1.29 -30.49
CA GLY A 385 8.57 2.42 -30.02
C GLY A 385 8.50 3.68 -30.89
N ALA A 386 7.73 3.69 -31.99
CA ALA A 386 7.57 4.88 -32.84
C ALA A 386 6.82 6.07 -32.17
N GLY A 387 6.17 5.85 -31.01
CA GLY A 387 5.45 6.90 -30.28
C GLY A 387 3.93 6.85 -30.41
N LYS A 388 3.34 5.80 -31.03
CA LYS A 388 1.89 5.66 -31.27
C LYS A 388 1.05 5.83 -30.00
N THR A 389 1.32 5.04 -28.97
CA THR A 389 0.62 5.13 -27.67
C THR A 389 0.86 6.46 -26.96
N THR A 390 2.05 7.07 -27.16
CA THR A 390 2.35 8.41 -26.63
C THR A 390 1.43 9.46 -27.25
N MET A 391 1.14 9.39 -28.54
CA MET A 391 0.20 10.30 -29.21
C MET A 391 -1.20 10.20 -28.62
N VAL A 392 -1.69 9.00 -28.37
CA VAL A 392 -2.98 8.78 -27.71
C VAL A 392 -2.99 9.40 -26.31
N ASN A 393 -1.93 9.17 -25.53
CA ASN A 393 -1.81 9.75 -24.19
C ASN A 393 -1.78 11.28 -24.19
N LEU A 394 -1.20 11.89 -25.21
CA LEU A 394 -1.20 13.35 -25.38
C LEU A 394 -2.58 13.87 -25.82
N LEU A 395 -3.26 13.16 -26.72
CA LEU A 395 -4.60 13.52 -27.17
C LEU A 395 -5.60 13.46 -26.01
N MET A 396 -5.50 12.44 -25.15
CA MET A 396 -6.28 12.31 -23.90
C MET A 396 -5.80 13.24 -22.79
N ARG A 397 -4.73 13.98 -23.03
CA ARG A 397 -4.16 14.89 -22.04
C ARG A 397 -3.79 14.22 -20.71
N PHE A 398 -3.37 12.94 -20.75
CA PHE A 398 -2.74 12.28 -19.61
C PHE A 398 -1.35 12.88 -19.30
N PHE A 399 -0.75 13.51 -20.31
CA PHE A 399 0.47 14.30 -20.22
C PHE A 399 0.30 15.60 -20.98
N GLU A 400 0.96 16.67 -20.51
CA GLU A 400 1.03 17.95 -21.21
C GLU A 400 2.17 17.91 -22.23
N VAL A 401 1.96 18.55 -23.39
CA VAL A 401 3.01 18.71 -24.41
C VAL A 401 4.14 19.62 -23.91
N ASN A 402 5.38 19.35 -24.32
CA ASN A 402 6.50 20.22 -23.96
C ASN A 402 6.52 21.52 -24.82
N SER A 403 6.13 21.43 -26.09
CA SER A 403 5.92 22.55 -26.99
C SER A 403 4.95 22.16 -28.11
N GLY A 404 4.48 23.16 -28.88
CA GLY A 404 3.39 22.98 -29.82
C GLY A 404 2.03 22.98 -29.11
N ARG A 405 0.99 22.56 -29.83
CA ARG A 405 -0.38 22.47 -29.27
C ARG A 405 -1.20 21.40 -29.97
N ILE A 406 -2.20 20.89 -29.24
CA ILE A 406 -3.26 20.03 -29.78
C ILE A 406 -4.55 20.80 -29.64
N THR A 407 -5.33 20.92 -30.72
CA THR A 407 -6.63 21.58 -30.68
C THR A 407 -7.73 20.62 -31.09
N ILE A 408 -8.91 20.77 -30.48
CA ILE A 408 -10.16 20.09 -30.85
C ILE A 408 -11.13 21.19 -31.26
N ASP A 409 -11.64 21.14 -32.50
CA ASP A 409 -12.50 22.16 -33.10
C ASP A 409 -11.99 23.59 -32.92
N GLY A 410 -10.65 23.76 -32.99
CA GLY A 410 -9.94 25.03 -32.87
C GLY A 410 -9.63 25.47 -31.43
N VAL A 411 -10.11 24.82 -30.42
CA VAL A 411 -9.80 25.11 -29.01
C VAL A 411 -8.64 24.24 -28.55
N ALA A 412 -7.63 24.83 -27.92
CA ALA A 412 -6.50 24.04 -27.41
C ALA A 412 -6.92 23.15 -26.25
N THR A 413 -6.51 21.89 -26.28
CA THR A 413 -6.80 20.93 -25.19
C THR A 413 -6.27 21.41 -23.84
N ALA A 414 -5.19 22.21 -23.85
CA ALA A 414 -4.62 22.81 -22.67
C ALA A 414 -5.55 23.86 -22.01
N ASP A 415 -6.45 24.49 -22.76
CA ASP A 415 -7.39 25.50 -22.26
C ASP A 415 -8.69 24.89 -21.73
N LEU A 416 -9.03 23.67 -22.14
CA LEU A 416 -10.15 22.88 -21.64
C LEU A 416 -9.82 22.24 -20.28
N ARG A 417 -10.82 21.84 -19.50
CA ARG A 417 -10.60 20.97 -18.35
C ARG A 417 -10.31 19.54 -18.83
N ARG A 418 -9.49 18.79 -18.10
CA ARG A 418 -9.17 17.39 -18.44
C ARG A 418 -10.43 16.51 -18.51
N GLU A 419 -11.35 16.73 -17.57
CA GLU A 419 -12.62 16.02 -17.53
C GLU A 419 -13.43 16.25 -18.83
N ASP A 420 -13.53 17.52 -19.26
CA ASP A 420 -14.21 17.88 -20.51
C ASP A 420 -13.52 17.23 -21.73
N VAL A 421 -12.20 17.15 -21.77
CA VAL A 421 -11.45 16.43 -22.83
C VAL A 421 -11.74 14.94 -22.80
N HIS A 422 -11.75 14.32 -21.60
CA HIS A 422 -12.00 12.87 -21.46
C HIS A 422 -13.42 12.48 -21.89
N GLU A 423 -14.42 13.35 -21.64
CA GLU A 423 -15.81 13.12 -22.08
C GLU A 423 -15.97 13.10 -23.60
N LEU A 424 -15.06 13.75 -24.35
CA LEU A 424 -15.09 13.77 -25.80
C LEU A 424 -14.72 12.44 -26.45
N PHE A 425 -14.06 11.54 -25.71
CA PHE A 425 -13.49 10.32 -26.26
C PHE A 425 -14.10 9.06 -25.67
N GLY A 426 -14.56 8.17 -26.53
CA GLY A 426 -14.78 6.76 -26.17
C GLY A 426 -13.48 5.97 -26.40
N MET A 427 -13.08 5.17 -25.42
CA MET A 427 -11.83 4.40 -25.50
C MET A 427 -12.08 2.90 -25.51
N VAL A 428 -11.43 2.19 -26.45
CA VAL A 428 -11.28 0.73 -26.43
C VAL A 428 -9.78 0.43 -26.44
N LEU A 429 -9.28 -0.03 -25.28
CA LEU A 429 -7.86 -0.31 -25.07
C LEU A 429 -7.53 -1.77 -25.44
N GLN A 430 -6.24 -2.02 -25.70
CA GLN A 430 -5.70 -3.37 -25.91
C GLN A 430 -5.96 -4.29 -24.71
N ASP A 431 -5.68 -3.80 -23.50
CA ASP A 431 -5.98 -4.50 -22.27
C ASP A 431 -7.44 -4.24 -21.86
N THR A 432 -8.28 -5.24 -22.10
CA THR A 432 -9.69 -5.18 -21.77
C THR A 432 -9.91 -5.30 -20.27
N TRP A 433 -10.26 -4.20 -19.62
CA TRP A 433 -10.55 -4.20 -18.20
C TRP A 433 -12.05 -4.22 -17.91
N LEU A 434 -12.45 -5.21 -17.11
CA LEU A 434 -13.79 -5.34 -16.53
C LEU A 434 -13.61 -5.49 -15.02
N PHE A 435 -14.42 -4.74 -14.25
CA PHE A 435 -14.39 -4.86 -12.80
C PHE A 435 -15.30 -6.00 -12.31
N GLU A 436 -15.07 -6.44 -11.08
CA GLU A 436 -15.90 -7.43 -10.42
C GLU A 436 -17.29 -6.82 -10.13
N GLY A 437 -18.29 -7.25 -10.88
CA GLY A 437 -19.64 -6.70 -10.88
C GLY A 437 -20.48 -7.40 -11.95
N THR A 438 -21.73 -6.99 -12.11
CA THR A 438 -22.62 -7.55 -13.15
C THR A 438 -22.20 -7.09 -14.55
N ILE A 439 -22.67 -7.81 -15.59
CA ILE A 439 -22.51 -7.37 -16.99
C ILE A 439 -23.13 -5.99 -17.17
N ARG A 440 -24.33 -5.76 -16.61
CA ARG A 440 -25.01 -4.45 -16.62
C ARG A 440 -24.13 -3.35 -16.06
N GLU A 441 -23.59 -3.53 -14.85
CA GLU A 441 -22.73 -2.55 -14.21
C GLU A 441 -21.47 -2.28 -15.04
N ASN A 442 -20.88 -3.30 -15.64
CA ASN A 442 -19.72 -3.14 -16.51
C ASN A 442 -20.05 -2.41 -17.82
N LEU A 443 -21.23 -2.58 -18.39
CA LEU A 443 -21.66 -1.89 -19.61
C LEU A 443 -22.05 -0.43 -19.33
N VAL A 444 -22.86 -0.20 -18.29
CA VAL A 444 -23.34 1.15 -17.93
C VAL A 444 -22.23 1.98 -17.31
N TYR A 445 -21.40 1.35 -16.46
CA TYR A 445 -20.28 1.97 -15.73
C TYR A 445 -20.73 3.21 -14.93
N ASN A 446 -20.41 4.42 -15.39
CA ASN A 446 -20.81 5.69 -14.75
C ASN A 446 -21.91 6.46 -15.52
N MET A 447 -22.51 5.87 -16.54
CA MET A 447 -23.57 6.51 -17.31
C MET A 447 -24.91 6.42 -16.58
N GLU A 448 -25.69 7.50 -16.59
CA GLU A 448 -27.01 7.56 -16.01
C GLU A 448 -28.09 7.44 -17.09
N GLY A 449 -29.25 6.90 -16.73
CA GLY A 449 -30.43 6.85 -17.59
C GLY A 449 -30.38 5.83 -18.73
N ILE A 450 -29.43 4.89 -18.72
CA ILE A 450 -29.37 3.82 -19.73
C ILE A 450 -30.51 2.83 -19.51
N THR A 451 -31.31 2.63 -20.55
CA THR A 451 -32.46 1.71 -20.54
C THR A 451 -32.06 0.29 -20.96
N ASP A 452 -32.86 -0.70 -20.57
CA ASP A 452 -32.65 -2.09 -21.00
C ASP A 452 -32.75 -2.25 -22.53
N GLU A 453 -33.57 -1.46 -23.20
CA GLU A 453 -33.68 -1.45 -24.66
C GLU A 453 -32.39 -0.96 -25.34
N GLN A 454 -31.72 0.02 -24.75
CA GLN A 454 -30.41 0.48 -25.23
C GLN A 454 -29.31 -0.58 -25.02
N LEU A 455 -29.32 -1.26 -23.87
CA LEU A 455 -28.41 -2.38 -23.59
C LEU A 455 -28.60 -3.50 -24.60
N GLU A 456 -29.84 -3.91 -24.85
CA GLU A 456 -30.15 -4.94 -25.84
C GLU A 456 -29.71 -4.55 -27.26
N THR A 457 -30.00 -3.31 -27.65
CA THR A 457 -29.63 -2.78 -28.97
C THR A 457 -28.13 -2.84 -29.19
N VAL A 458 -27.36 -2.37 -28.21
CA VAL A 458 -25.88 -2.36 -28.30
C VAL A 458 -25.30 -3.77 -28.23
N CYS A 459 -25.80 -4.62 -27.36
CA CYS A 459 -25.37 -6.03 -27.30
C CYS A 459 -25.66 -6.77 -28.61
N LYS A 460 -26.76 -6.50 -29.27
CA LYS A 460 -27.09 -7.06 -30.58
C LYS A 460 -26.15 -6.54 -31.67
N ALA A 461 -25.84 -5.23 -31.65
CA ALA A 461 -24.86 -4.65 -32.57
C ALA A 461 -23.46 -5.25 -32.41
N CYS A 462 -23.05 -5.56 -31.18
CA CYS A 462 -21.78 -6.23 -30.88
C CYS A 462 -21.83 -7.76 -31.04
N GLY A 463 -22.98 -8.38 -31.32
CA GLY A 463 -23.14 -9.83 -31.39
C GLY A 463 -23.03 -10.55 -30.05
N LEU A 464 -23.27 -9.83 -28.95
CA LEU A 464 -23.25 -10.33 -27.57
C LEU A 464 -24.63 -10.85 -27.10
N ASP A 465 -25.70 -10.58 -27.86
CA ASP A 465 -27.06 -10.93 -27.51
C ASP A 465 -27.23 -12.39 -27.10
N LYS A 466 -26.76 -13.31 -27.93
CA LYS A 466 -26.82 -14.76 -27.67
C LYS A 466 -26.00 -15.15 -26.44
N PHE A 467 -24.85 -14.52 -26.24
CA PHE A 467 -23.98 -14.79 -25.10
C PHE A 467 -24.69 -14.36 -23.80
N VAL A 468 -25.17 -13.13 -23.73
CA VAL A 468 -25.83 -12.61 -22.52
C VAL A 468 -27.08 -13.41 -22.17
N HIS A 469 -27.92 -13.73 -23.18
CA HIS A 469 -29.14 -14.51 -22.94
C HIS A 469 -28.88 -16.00 -22.63
N SER A 470 -27.71 -16.53 -22.96
CA SER A 470 -27.33 -17.89 -22.55
C SER A 470 -26.94 -18.01 -21.08
N LEU A 471 -26.69 -16.88 -20.41
CA LEU A 471 -26.33 -16.86 -19.01
C LEU A 471 -27.59 -16.90 -18.11
N PRO A 472 -27.56 -17.61 -16.98
CA PRO A 472 -28.75 -17.81 -16.12
C PRO A 472 -29.39 -16.51 -15.63
N GLN A 473 -28.61 -15.44 -15.45
CA GLN A 473 -29.07 -14.15 -14.94
C GLN A 473 -28.99 -13.03 -16.00
N GLY A 474 -28.68 -13.36 -17.25
CA GLY A 474 -28.58 -12.37 -18.34
C GLY A 474 -27.61 -11.24 -18.00
N PHE A 475 -28.08 -9.98 -18.11
CA PHE A 475 -27.28 -8.79 -17.78
C PHE A 475 -26.88 -8.70 -16.30
N ASP A 476 -27.59 -9.36 -15.41
CA ASP A 476 -27.30 -9.33 -13.97
C ASP A 476 -26.34 -10.45 -13.54
N THR A 477 -25.76 -11.17 -14.51
CA THR A 477 -24.71 -12.16 -14.27
C THR A 477 -23.46 -11.48 -13.74
N MET A 478 -22.96 -11.95 -12.57
CA MET A 478 -21.72 -11.47 -11.96
C MET A 478 -20.50 -11.92 -12.76
N LEU A 479 -19.65 -10.96 -13.09
CA LEU A 479 -18.33 -11.17 -13.65
C LEU A 479 -17.30 -11.21 -12.51
N SER A 480 -16.63 -12.33 -12.34
CA SER A 480 -15.57 -12.53 -11.36
C SER A 480 -14.43 -13.31 -12.00
N GLU A 481 -13.31 -13.48 -11.30
CA GLU A 481 -12.19 -14.31 -11.76
C GLU A 481 -12.61 -15.77 -12.04
N SER A 482 -13.66 -16.26 -11.37
CA SER A 482 -14.22 -17.59 -11.58
C SER A 482 -15.15 -17.69 -12.80
N THR A 483 -15.63 -16.57 -13.34
CA THR A 483 -16.50 -16.53 -14.50
C THR A 483 -15.66 -16.59 -15.77
N THR A 484 -15.69 -17.73 -16.45
CA THR A 484 -14.89 -17.97 -17.65
C THR A 484 -15.45 -17.22 -18.85
N ILE A 485 -15.02 -15.97 -19.05
CA ILE A 485 -15.32 -15.16 -20.24
C ILE A 485 -14.10 -15.18 -21.16
N SER A 486 -14.32 -15.47 -22.45
CA SER A 486 -13.22 -15.43 -23.42
C SER A 486 -12.66 -14.01 -23.61
N ALA A 487 -11.39 -13.92 -24.01
CA ALA A 487 -10.75 -12.63 -24.31
C ALA A 487 -11.55 -11.81 -25.34
N GLY A 488 -12.11 -12.48 -26.37
CA GLY A 488 -12.95 -11.84 -27.37
C GLY A 488 -14.28 -11.32 -26.80
N GLN A 489 -14.92 -12.05 -25.89
CA GLN A 489 -16.13 -11.59 -25.23
C GLN A 489 -15.85 -10.37 -24.32
N LYS A 490 -14.72 -10.37 -23.60
CA LYS A 490 -14.28 -9.20 -22.82
C LYS A 490 -14.11 -7.97 -23.73
N GLN A 491 -13.50 -8.16 -24.89
CA GLN A 491 -13.29 -7.08 -25.86
C GLN A 491 -14.61 -6.56 -26.42
N LEU A 492 -15.54 -7.45 -26.78
CA LEU A 492 -16.87 -7.06 -27.25
C LEU A 492 -17.67 -6.29 -26.17
N LEU A 493 -17.54 -6.66 -24.89
CA LEU A 493 -18.15 -5.91 -23.79
C LEU A 493 -17.55 -4.50 -23.64
N THR A 494 -16.24 -4.33 -23.83
CA THR A 494 -15.61 -2.99 -23.80
C THR A 494 -16.01 -2.14 -25.01
N ILE A 495 -16.19 -2.75 -26.18
CA ILE A 495 -16.74 -2.07 -27.37
C ILE A 495 -18.19 -1.65 -27.11
N ALA A 496 -19.01 -2.52 -26.53
CA ALA A 496 -20.39 -2.22 -26.17
C ALA A 496 -20.49 -1.06 -25.16
N ARG A 497 -19.59 -1.00 -24.17
CA ARG A 497 -19.45 0.14 -23.25
C ARG A 497 -19.19 1.44 -24.01
N ALA A 498 -18.23 1.43 -24.95
CA ALA A 498 -17.91 2.60 -25.77
C ALA A 498 -19.06 3.03 -26.69
N MET A 499 -19.87 2.07 -27.19
CA MET A 499 -21.09 2.37 -27.96
C MET A 499 -22.16 3.06 -27.10
N LEU A 500 -22.37 2.59 -25.87
CA LEU A 500 -23.32 3.19 -24.93
C LEU A 500 -22.90 4.61 -24.53
N GLN A 501 -21.60 4.84 -24.33
CA GLN A 501 -21.07 6.17 -24.00
C GLN A 501 -21.35 7.20 -25.09
N ASN A 502 -21.48 6.78 -26.33
CA ASN A 502 -21.83 7.60 -27.49
C ASN A 502 -20.97 8.88 -27.63
N ALA A 503 -19.70 8.81 -27.28
CA ALA A 503 -18.77 9.93 -27.40
C ALA A 503 -18.57 10.37 -28.86
N PRO A 504 -18.35 11.68 -29.14
CA PRO A 504 -18.17 12.20 -30.50
C PRO A 504 -16.87 11.73 -31.18
N MET A 505 -15.88 11.37 -30.43
CA MET A 505 -14.59 10.89 -30.93
C MET A 505 -14.21 9.57 -30.27
N LEU A 506 -13.34 8.79 -30.93
CA LEU A 506 -12.96 7.47 -30.50
C LEU A 506 -11.44 7.29 -30.53
N ILE A 507 -10.94 6.55 -29.52
CA ILE A 507 -9.58 6.04 -29.50
C ILE A 507 -9.65 4.51 -29.40
N LEU A 508 -9.06 3.83 -30.36
CA LEU A 508 -9.13 2.38 -30.49
C LEU A 508 -7.71 1.81 -30.57
N ASP A 509 -7.36 0.95 -29.61
CA ASP A 509 -6.08 0.22 -29.64
C ASP A 509 -6.35 -1.24 -30.02
N GLU A 510 -5.94 -1.61 -31.24
CA GLU A 510 -6.32 -2.86 -31.90
C GLU A 510 -5.27 -3.96 -31.69
N ALA A 511 -5.27 -4.62 -30.53
CA ALA A 511 -4.48 -5.81 -30.32
C ALA A 511 -5.37 -7.02 -30.00
N THR A 512 -5.51 -7.93 -30.96
CA THR A 512 -6.32 -9.15 -30.83
C THR A 512 -5.51 -10.40 -31.13
N SER A 513 -4.33 -10.54 -30.55
CA SER A 513 -3.40 -11.66 -30.80
C SER A 513 -3.86 -13.03 -30.27
N SER A 514 -5.02 -13.13 -29.61
CA SER A 514 -5.43 -14.34 -28.88
C SER A 514 -6.91 -14.70 -29.06
N VAL A 515 -7.52 -14.33 -30.20
CA VAL A 515 -8.97 -14.54 -30.44
C VAL A 515 -9.17 -15.44 -31.67
N ASP A 516 -10.17 -16.33 -31.62
CA ASP A 516 -10.54 -17.16 -32.75
C ASP A 516 -11.10 -16.33 -33.92
N THR A 517 -10.99 -16.86 -35.16
CA THR A 517 -11.37 -16.16 -36.40
C THR A 517 -12.84 -15.70 -36.43
N ARG A 518 -13.76 -16.44 -35.81
CA ARG A 518 -15.18 -16.08 -35.80
C ARG A 518 -15.42 -14.88 -34.88
N THR A 519 -14.86 -14.92 -33.70
CA THR A 519 -14.96 -13.80 -32.73
C THR A 519 -14.22 -12.58 -33.26
N GLU A 520 -13.11 -12.77 -33.99
CA GLU A 520 -12.41 -11.69 -34.67
C GLU A 520 -13.28 -10.94 -35.66
N LEU A 521 -14.07 -11.65 -36.49
CA LEU A 521 -15.01 -11.05 -37.42
C LEU A 521 -16.13 -10.28 -36.70
N LEU A 522 -16.57 -10.74 -35.51
CA LEU A 522 -17.55 -10.03 -34.71
C LEU A 522 -16.98 -8.73 -34.14
N ILE A 523 -15.76 -8.79 -33.62
CA ILE A 523 -15.02 -7.61 -33.10
C ILE A 523 -14.87 -6.57 -34.22
N GLN A 524 -14.44 -7.02 -35.44
CA GLN A 524 -14.28 -6.11 -36.58
C GLN A 524 -15.59 -5.42 -36.95
N ARG A 525 -16.69 -6.15 -37.03
CA ARG A 525 -18.02 -5.58 -37.31
C ARG A 525 -18.47 -4.59 -36.24
N ALA A 526 -18.26 -4.93 -34.96
CA ALA A 526 -18.59 -4.06 -33.85
C ALA A 526 -17.75 -2.77 -33.87
N MET A 527 -16.47 -2.85 -34.22
CA MET A 527 -15.58 -1.70 -34.39
C MET A 527 -15.99 -0.82 -35.58
N ASP A 528 -16.34 -1.43 -36.72
CA ASP A 528 -16.82 -0.68 -37.89
C ASP A 528 -18.13 0.04 -37.61
N GLU A 529 -19.04 -0.59 -36.84
CA GLU A 529 -20.29 0.06 -36.41
C GLU A 529 -20.03 1.21 -35.42
N LEU A 530 -19.12 1.00 -34.46
CA LEU A 530 -18.72 2.00 -33.47
C LEU A 530 -18.13 3.26 -34.13
N THR A 531 -17.33 3.12 -35.18
CA THR A 531 -16.61 4.22 -35.84
C THR A 531 -17.47 5.04 -36.81
N LYS A 532 -18.66 4.58 -37.23
CA LYS A 532 -19.50 5.28 -38.19
C LYS A 532 -19.84 6.70 -37.77
N GLY A 533 -19.48 7.67 -38.63
CA GLY A 533 -19.78 9.09 -38.44
C GLY A 533 -19.03 9.77 -37.31
N ARG A 534 -18.01 9.14 -36.75
CA ARG A 534 -17.20 9.69 -35.65
C ARG A 534 -15.74 9.80 -36.03
N THR A 535 -15.07 10.85 -35.57
CA THR A 535 -13.62 10.96 -35.73
C THR A 535 -12.95 9.90 -34.85
N SER A 536 -12.17 9.01 -35.46
CA SER A 536 -11.62 7.82 -34.80
C SER A 536 -10.13 7.73 -35.01
N PHE A 537 -9.38 7.62 -33.92
CA PHE A 537 -7.93 7.34 -33.92
C PHE A 537 -7.70 5.87 -33.62
N VAL A 538 -7.12 5.14 -34.54
CA VAL A 538 -6.90 3.69 -34.41
C VAL A 538 -5.41 3.40 -34.44
N ILE A 539 -4.88 2.82 -33.35
CA ILE A 539 -3.54 2.21 -33.37
C ILE A 539 -3.68 0.89 -34.10
N ALA A 540 -3.37 0.94 -35.40
CA ALA A 540 -3.69 -0.17 -36.28
C ALA A 540 -2.57 -1.23 -36.27
N HIS A 541 -2.95 -2.46 -35.94
CA HIS A 541 -2.13 -3.68 -36.04
C HIS A 541 -2.67 -4.65 -37.10
N ARG A 542 -3.79 -4.32 -37.76
CA ARG A 542 -4.46 -5.15 -38.74
C ARG A 542 -4.52 -4.48 -40.12
N LEU A 543 -4.33 -5.31 -41.12
CA LEU A 543 -4.34 -4.91 -42.53
C LEU A 543 -5.67 -4.27 -42.95
N SER A 544 -6.80 -4.87 -42.55
CA SER A 544 -8.15 -4.38 -42.90
C SER A 544 -8.40 -2.98 -42.34
N THR A 545 -7.98 -2.70 -41.10
CA THR A 545 -8.14 -1.41 -40.43
C THR A 545 -7.31 -0.35 -41.12
N ILE A 546 -6.08 -0.68 -41.54
CA ILE A 546 -5.19 0.26 -42.23
C ILE A 546 -5.74 0.62 -43.61
N LYS A 547 -6.18 -0.39 -44.38
CA LYS A 547 -6.70 -0.18 -45.76
C LYS A 547 -7.96 0.69 -45.77
N ASN A 548 -8.82 0.54 -44.78
CA ASN A 548 -10.12 1.23 -44.71
C ASN A 548 -10.04 2.56 -43.94
N ALA A 549 -8.85 3.06 -43.66
CA ALA A 549 -8.66 4.37 -43.01
C ALA A 549 -8.72 5.50 -44.04
N ASP A 550 -9.37 6.60 -43.68
CA ASP A 550 -9.42 7.83 -44.50
C ASP A 550 -8.09 8.57 -44.50
N LEU A 551 -7.34 8.45 -43.40
CA LEU A 551 -6.01 9.01 -43.24
C LEU A 551 -5.11 8.03 -42.50
N ILE A 552 -3.94 7.77 -43.03
CA ILE A 552 -2.90 6.97 -42.39
C ILE A 552 -1.76 7.92 -41.99
N LEU A 553 -1.41 7.91 -40.72
CA LEU A 553 -0.24 8.62 -40.17
C LEU A 553 0.87 7.60 -39.91
N VAL A 554 1.93 7.69 -40.68
CA VAL A 554 3.06 6.75 -40.58
C VAL A 554 4.12 7.34 -39.69
N MET A 555 4.30 6.74 -38.53
CA MET A 555 5.23 7.20 -37.49
C MET A 555 6.55 6.41 -37.51
N ARG A 556 7.65 7.14 -37.43
CA ARG A 556 8.98 6.59 -37.22
C ARG A 556 9.81 7.52 -36.32
N ASP A 557 10.43 6.95 -35.30
CA ASP A 557 11.32 7.67 -34.38
C ASP A 557 10.73 8.98 -33.79
N GLY A 558 9.41 8.99 -33.55
CA GLY A 558 8.69 10.09 -32.95
C GLY A 558 8.19 11.19 -33.90
N ASP A 559 8.31 10.98 -35.20
CA ASP A 559 7.83 11.92 -36.24
C ASP A 559 6.82 11.24 -37.16
N VAL A 560 5.93 12.01 -37.79
CA VAL A 560 5.13 11.59 -38.94
C VAL A 560 6.00 11.77 -40.19
N ILE A 561 6.39 10.65 -40.79
CA ILE A 561 7.25 10.65 -41.96
C ILE A 561 6.45 10.58 -43.27
N GLU A 562 5.25 10.03 -43.23
CA GLU A 562 4.34 9.92 -44.37
C GLU A 562 2.89 10.04 -43.88
N SER A 563 2.03 10.67 -44.69
CA SER A 563 0.59 10.76 -44.43
C SER A 563 -0.21 10.70 -45.72
N GLY A 564 -1.34 10.02 -45.73
CA GLY A 564 -2.20 9.90 -46.92
C GLY A 564 -3.14 8.71 -46.82
N THR A 565 -3.82 8.36 -47.94
CA THR A 565 -4.61 7.13 -48.03
C THR A 565 -3.71 5.91 -48.32
N HIS A 566 -4.26 4.70 -48.18
CA HIS A 566 -3.54 3.48 -48.50
C HIS A 566 -2.95 3.49 -49.92
N GLU A 567 -3.77 3.87 -50.88
CA GLU A 567 -3.39 3.92 -52.30
C GLU A 567 -2.25 4.92 -52.54
N GLN A 568 -2.39 6.13 -52.02
CA GLN A 568 -1.37 7.18 -52.16
C GLN A 568 -0.02 6.75 -51.58
N LEU A 569 -0.03 6.16 -50.36
CA LEU A 569 1.19 5.73 -49.70
C LEU A 569 1.85 4.51 -50.35
N MET A 570 1.07 3.61 -50.97
CA MET A 570 1.60 2.49 -51.75
C MET A 570 2.22 2.97 -53.04
N GLU A 571 1.62 3.96 -53.74
CA GLU A 571 2.18 4.58 -54.98
C GLU A 571 3.49 5.31 -54.71
N GLN A 572 3.64 5.96 -53.54
CA GLN A 572 4.88 6.63 -53.13
C GLN A 572 6.04 5.62 -52.92
N ASN A 573 5.75 4.34 -52.75
CA ASN A 573 6.73 3.29 -52.50
C ASN A 573 7.76 3.62 -51.42
N GLY A 574 7.28 4.31 -50.38
CA GLY A 574 8.06 4.78 -49.24
C GLY A 574 8.10 3.79 -48.07
N PHE A 575 8.33 4.31 -46.86
CA PHE A 575 8.44 3.50 -45.65
C PHE A 575 7.13 2.73 -45.34
N TYR A 576 5.97 3.33 -45.64
CA TYR A 576 4.68 2.65 -45.50
C TYR A 576 4.60 1.39 -46.37
N ALA A 577 4.98 1.50 -47.63
CA ALA A 577 4.96 0.36 -48.56
C ALA A 577 5.94 -0.74 -48.13
N GLU A 578 7.11 -0.35 -47.61
CA GLU A 578 8.07 -1.31 -47.04
C GLU A 578 7.48 -2.00 -45.79
N LEU A 579 6.91 -1.25 -44.86
CA LEU A 579 6.27 -1.78 -43.66
C LEU A 579 5.10 -2.73 -44.01
N TYR A 580 4.27 -2.31 -44.95
CA TYR A 580 3.14 -3.09 -45.44
C TYR A 580 3.59 -4.42 -46.03
N ASN A 581 4.55 -4.39 -46.93
CA ASN A 581 5.06 -5.58 -47.60
C ASN A 581 5.80 -6.53 -46.65
N SER A 582 6.50 -6.01 -45.66
CA SER A 582 7.22 -6.82 -44.66
C SER A 582 6.31 -7.50 -43.66
N GLN A 583 5.22 -6.87 -43.27
CA GLN A 583 4.33 -7.38 -42.22
C GLN A 583 3.11 -8.14 -42.76
N PHE A 584 2.63 -7.80 -43.97
CA PHE A 584 1.33 -8.26 -44.44
C PHE A 584 1.34 -8.97 -45.81
N ALA A 585 2.35 -8.81 -46.65
CA ALA A 585 2.40 -9.44 -47.94
C ALA A 585 2.65 -10.98 -47.90
N GLN A 586 3.10 -11.49 -46.75
CA GLN A 586 3.27 -12.96 -46.54
C GLN A 586 1.98 -13.65 -46.08
N ALA A 587 0.91 -12.91 -45.80
CA ALA A 587 -0.36 -13.45 -45.30
C ALA A 587 -1.49 -13.50 -46.33
N SER A 588 -1.20 -13.20 -47.63
CA SER A 588 -2.15 -13.24 -48.76
C SER A 588 -1.95 -14.46 -49.62
#